data_6fda484443103ad66c3eefc7bf3f448c
#
_entry.id   6fda484443103ad66c3eefc7bf3f448c
#
_cell.length_a   1.000
_cell.length_b   1.000
_cell.length_c   1.000
_cell.angle_alpha   90.00
_cell.angle_beta   90.00
_cell.angle_gamma   90.00
#
_symmetry.space_group_name_H-M   'P 1'
#
loop_
_entity.id
_entity.type
_entity.pdbx_description
1 polymer ?
#
loop_
_entity_poly.entity_id
_entity_poly.type
_entity_poly.pdbx_seq_one_letter_code
_entity_poly.pdbx_strand_id
1 'polypeptide(L)'
;MLKKSFTIGCAFGLIATLQGCGIGDSVQAQSSPSTLATKDLSAFVNTYWYVPTDYLLGYSYNASANPKLTAVRDQTIWHFTSANGGYLMGCSFESTDNGASWKPSTVVGSVTVNNTVSLGFYSNILTVGAGQLVVSGGQPAFLMQMTAGVGASGLTHWAYMLPITPSDRAWTNLPGTNNISVPTATAAGC
;
A
#
# COMPACT_ATOMS: atom_id res chain seq x y z
N MET A 1 -33.61 -37.50 44.22
CA MET A 1 -32.44 -38.12 43.63
C MET A 1 -32.88 -39.04 42.51
N LEU A 2 -32.85 -38.55 41.25
CA LEU A 2 -33.16 -39.37 40.08
C LEU A 2 -31.98 -39.23 39.11
N LYS A 3 -31.21 -40.31 39.00
CA LYS A 3 -30.18 -40.46 37.94
C LYS A 3 -30.88 -40.81 36.63
N LYS A 4 -30.77 -39.94 35.61
CA LYS A 4 -31.13 -40.29 34.25
C LYS A 4 -29.88 -40.77 33.53
N SER A 5 -29.83 -42.06 33.23
CA SER A 5 -28.88 -42.66 32.31
C SER A 5 -29.30 -42.33 30.89
N PHE A 6 -28.37 -41.78 30.08
CA PHE A 6 -28.53 -41.58 28.64
C PHE A 6 -27.80 -42.69 27.94
N THR A 7 -28.52 -43.56 27.24
CA THR A 7 -27.97 -44.61 26.42
C THR A 7 -27.74 -44.07 25.02
N ILE A 8 -26.48 -44.06 24.59
CA ILE A 8 -26.10 -43.70 23.21
C ILE A 8 -26.19 -44.96 22.36
N GLY A 9 -27.14 -44.98 21.46
CA GLY A 9 -27.27 -46.03 20.46
C GLY A 9 -26.29 -45.85 19.33
N CYS A 10 -25.44 -46.83 19.11
CA CYS A 10 -24.61 -46.94 17.93
C CYS A 10 -25.47 -47.33 16.71
N ALA A 11 -25.64 -46.43 15.78
CA ALA A 11 -26.17 -46.74 14.46
C ALA A 11 -25.04 -47.20 13.55
N PHE A 12 -25.10 -48.48 13.15
CA PHE A 12 -24.24 -49.05 12.09
C PHE A 12 -24.65 -48.45 10.77
N GLY A 13 -23.80 -47.62 10.21
CA GLY A 13 -23.95 -47.08 8.86
C GLY A 13 -23.39 -48.05 7.81
N LEU A 14 -24.21 -48.34 6.81
CA LEU A 14 -23.88 -49.13 5.63
C LEU A 14 -22.64 -48.61 4.93
N ILE A 15 -21.67 -49.51 4.72
CA ILE A 15 -20.54 -49.25 3.77
C ILE A 15 -21.09 -49.54 2.38
N ALA A 16 -21.42 -48.49 1.65
CA ALA A 16 -21.64 -48.57 0.22
C ALA A 16 -20.27 -48.54 -0.48
N THR A 17 -19.85 -49.67 -0.98
CA THR A 17 -18.69 -49.75 -1.89
C THR A 17 -19.09 -49.13 -3.23
N LEU A 18 -18.72 -47.88 -3.43
CA LEU A 18 -18.71 -47.26 -4.75
C LEU A 18 -17.52 -47.82 -5.52
N GLN A 19 -17.84 -48.80 -6.38
CA GLN A 19 -16.92 -49.16 -7.47
C GLN A 19 -16.81 -47.95 -8.39
N GLY A 20 -15.69 -47.25 -8.29
CA GLY A 20 -15.37 -46.12 -9.15
C GLY A 20 -15.18 -46.60 -10.56
N CYS A 21 -16.02 -46.14 -11.48
CA CYS A 21 -15.70 -46.09 -12.90
C CYS A 21 -14.37 -45.36 -13.07
N GLY A 22 -13.35 -46.07 -13.55
CA GLY A 22 -12.10 -45.45 -13.95
C GLY A 22 -12.33 -44.54 -15.16
N ILE A 23 -12.63 -43.30 -14.91
CA ILE A 23 -12.38 -42.25 -15.89
C ILE A 23 -10.92 -41.88 -15.66
N GLY A 24 -10.07 -42.33 -16.56
CA GLY A 24 -8.71 -41.85 -16.64
C GLY A 24 -8.74 -40.36 -17.02
N ASP A 25 -9.03 -39.50 -16.05
CA ASP A 25 -8.69 -38.10 -16.16
C ASP A 25 -7.17 -38.05 -16.14
N SER A 26 -6.61 -37.97 -17.35
CA SER A 26 -5.30 -37.41 -17.53
C SER A 26 -5.37 -36.03 -16.84
N VAL A 27 -4.81 -35.94 -15.65
CA VAL A 27 -4.47 -34.64 -15.07
C VAL A 27 -3.57 -34.00 -16.12
N GLN A 28 -4.18 -33.18 -16.97
CA GLN A 28 -3.42 -32.28 -17.83
C GLN A 28 -2.53 -31.52 -16.87
N ALA A 29 -1.22 -31.77 -17.00
CA ALA A 29 -0.25 -30.94 -16.29
C ALA A 29 -0.66 -29.51 -16.56
N GLN A 30 -1.14 -28.85 -15.50
CA GLN A 30 -1.56 -27.46 -15.54
C GLN A 30 -0.36 -26.73 -16.13
N SER A 31 -0.49 -26.25 -17.35
CA SER A 31 0.55 -25.47 -18.02
C SER A 31 1.11 -24.51 -17.00
N SER A 32 2.41 -24.52 -16.81
CA SER A 32 3.14 -23.60 -15.94
C SER A 32 2.46 -22.26 -16.03
N PRO A 33 2.14 -21.58 -14.88
CA PRO A 33 1.43 -20.31 -14.93
C PRO A 33 2.15 -19.46 -15.97
N SER A 34 1.42 -19.11 -17.03
CA SER A 34 1.92 -18.20 -18.05
C SER A 34 2.57 -17.06 -17.29
N THR A 35 3.86 -16.82 -17.53
CA THR A 35 4.61 -15.73 -16.89
C THR A 35 3.68 -14.53 -16.83
N LEU A 36 3.21 -14.19 -15.62
CA LEU A 36 2.29 -13.07 -15.41
C LEU A 36 2.96 -11.89 -16.09
N ALA A 37 2.34 -11.36 -17.13
CA ALA A 37 2.89 -10.23 -17.84
C ALA A 37 3.12 -9.11 -16.82
N THR A 38 4.37 -8.80 -16.55
CA THR A 38 4.74 -7.75 -15.61
C THR A 38 4.75 -6.42 -16.34
N LYS A 39 4.31 -5.37 -15.67
CA LYS A 39 4.38 -4.02 -16.22
C LYS A 39 5.83 -3.56 -16.24
N ASP A 40 6.27 -2.99 -17.36
CA ASP A 40 7.54 -2.27 -17.40
C ASP A 40 7.40 -0.96 -16.61
N LEU A 41 8.19 -0.82 -15.56
CA LEU A 41 8.21 0.33 -14.67
C LEU A 41 9.55 1.08 -14.73
N SER A 42 10.38 0.81 -15.73
CA SER A 42 11.70 1.46 -15.89
C SER A 42 11.61 2.99 -15.96
N ALA A 43 10.53 3.52 -16.53
CA ALA A 43 10.27 4.97 -16.58
C ALA A 43 10.04 5.61 -15.21
N PHE A 44 9.81 4.83 -14.16
CA PHE A 44 9.64 5.34 -12.79
C PHE A 44 10.95 5.41 -12.01
N VAL A 45 12.03 4.83 -12.52
CA VAL A 45 13.34 4.86 -11.85
C VAL A 45 13.89 6.28 -11.84
N ASN A 46 14.38 6.70 -10.66
CA ASN A 46 14.84 8.06 -10.35
C ASN A 46 13.77 9.14 -10.51
N THR A 47 12.50 8.79 -10.29
CA THR A 47 11.40 9.74 -10.29
C THR A 47 10.95 10.09 -8.88
N TYR A 48 10.51 11.33 -8.73
CA TYR A 48 9.96 11.86 -7.49
C TYR A 48 8.49 12.18 -7.67
N TRP A 49 7.74 12.02 -6.59
CA TRP A 49 6.29 12.19 -6.56
C TRP A 49 5.90 12.97 -5.32
N TYR A 50 4.95 13.88 -5.46
CA TYR A 50 4.53 14.75 -4.38
C TYR A 50 3.01 14.97 -4.41
N VAL A 51 2.47 15.49 -3.33
CA VAL A 51 1.07 15.92 -3.24
C VAL A 51 0.95 17.35 -3.76
N PRO A 52 0.18 17.61 -4.84
CA PRO A 52 0.10 18.93 -5.47
C PRO A 52 -0.84 19.91 -4.75
N THR A 53 -1.45 19.53 -3.64
CA THR A 53 -2.38 20.34 -2.84
C THR A 53 -1.74 20.80 -1.54
N ASP A 54 -2.30 21.80 -0.88
CA ASP A 54 -1.77 22.36 0.35
C ASP A 54 -1.63 21.35 1.49
N TYR A 55 -2.37 20.25 1.42
CA TYR A 55 -2.29 19.16 2.38
C TYR A 55 -3.07 17.94 1.89
N LEU A 56 -2.67 16.77 2.36
CA LEU A 56 -3.53 15.59 2.36
C LEU A 56 -4.44 15.66 3.57
N LEU A 57 -5.74 15.66 3.33
CA LEU A 57 -6.69 15.49 4.42
C LEU A 57 -6.68 14.03 4.85
N GLY A 58 -6.27 13.78 6.08
CA GLY A 58 -6.30 12.49 6.72
C GLY A 58 -7.03 12.54 8.06
N TYR A 59 -7.33 11.35 8.57
CA TYR A 59 -7.91 11.20 9.90
C TYR A 59 -7.01 10.30 10.74
N SER A 60 -6.53 10.84 11.84
CA SER A 60 -5.88 10.09 12.89
C SER A 60 -6.92 9.58 13.87
N TYR A 61 -6.86 8.28 14.18
CA TYR A 61 -7.64 7.66 15.25
C TYR A 61 -6.74 7.33 16.43
N ASN A 62 -7.20 7.66 17.63
CA ASN A 62 -6.57 7.26 18.88
C ASN A 62 -7.66 6.87 19.88
N ALA A 63 -7.69 5.59 20.26
CA ALA A 63 -8.71 5.03 21.16
C ALA A 63 -8.73 5.72 22.54
N SER A 64 -7.59 6.26 22.98
CA SER A 64 -7.44 6.90 24.30
C SER A 64 -7.66 8.42 24.26
N ALA A 65 -7.84 9.03 23.07
CA ALA A 65 -8.04 10.46 22.93
C ALA A 65 -9.52 10.86 22.98
N ASN A 66 -9.75 12.16 23.20
CA ASN A 66 -11.07 12.78 23.06
C ASN A 66 -10.93 14.14 22.35
N PRO A 67 -11.42 14.32 21.10
CA PRO A 67 -12.12 13.30 20.29
C PRO A 67 -11.17 12.17 19.84
N LYS A 68 -11.74 11.00 19.57
CA LYS A 68 -10.97 9.83 19.10
C LYS A 68 -10.49 9.98 17.65
N LEU A 69 -11.17 10.79 16.87
CA LEU A 69 -10.81 11.12 15.49
C LEU A 69 -10.34 12.58 15.42
N THR A 70 -9.20 12.79 14.81
CA THR A 70 -8.64 14.13 14.59
C THR A 70 -8.22 14.25 13.12
N ALA A 71 -8.63 15.33 12.46
CA ALA A 71 -8.12 15.66 11.14
C ALA A 71 -6.64 16.04 11.21
N VAL A 72 -5.86 15.52 10.28
CA VAL A 72 -4.43 15.82 10.17
C VAL A 72 -4.13 16.35 8.76
N ARG A 73 -3.07 17.12 8.67
CA ARG A 73 -2.49 17.57 7.41
C ARG A 73 -1.20 16.83 7.20
N ASP A 74 -1.05 16.26 6.04
CA ASP A 74 0.12 15.49 5.68
C ASP A 74 0.67 15.95 4.32
N GLN A 75 1.98 15.95 4.19
CA GLN A 75 2.69 16.10 2.93
C GLN A 75 3.68 14.96 2.82
N THR A 76 3.75 14.37 1.65
CA THR A 76 4.65 13.24 1.40
C THR A 76 5.34 13.37 0.05
N ILE A 77 6.57 12.88 -0.01
CA ILE A 77 7.36 12.74 -1.23
C ILE A 77 7.75 11.28 -1.35
N TRP A 78 7.56 10.72 -2.53
CA TRP A 78 8.12 9.40 -2.86
C TRP A 78 9.26 9.57 -3.84
N HIS A 79 10.29 8.75 -3.68
CA HIS A 79 11.40 8.64 -4.62
C HIS A 79 11.57 7.16 -4.96
N PHE A 80 11.30 6.79 -6.20
CA PHE A 80 11.56 5.44 -6.68
C PHE A 80 12.98 5.36 -7.25
N THR A 81 13.81 4.50 -6.66
CA THR A 81 15.22 4.35 -7.03
C THR A 81 15.48 3.16 -7.96
N SER A 82 14.57 2.17 -7.94
CA SER A 82 14.69 0.99 -8.79
C SER A 82 13.34 0.39 -9.14
N ALA A 83 13.33 -0.35 -10.25
CA ALA A 83 12.17 -1.12 -10.73
C ALA A 83 12.63 -2.45 -11.28
N ASN A 84 11.89 -3.53 -10.99
CA ASN A 84 12.16 -4.85 -11.53
C ASN A 84 10.89 -5.70 -11.50
N GLY A 85 10.55 -6.34 -12.63
CA GLY A 85 9.48 -7.34 -12.71
C GLY A 85 8.11 -6.85 -12.22
N GLY A 86 7.75 -5.58 -12.47
CA GLY A 86 6.49 -4.99 -12.00
C GLY A 86 6.53 -4.47 -10.56
N TYR A 87 7.70 -4.51 -9.91
CA TYR A 87 7.92 -3.94 -8.58
C TYR A 87 8.64 -2.60 -8.66
N LEU A 88 8.31 -1.70 -7.74
CA LEU A 88 8.97 -0.42 -7.47
C LEU A 88 9.59 -0.48 -6.08
N MET A 89 10.79 0.10 -5.95
CA MET A 89 11.50 0.23 -4.68
C MET A 89 12.08 1.63 -4.57
N GLY A 90 12.14 2.13 -3.33
CA GLY A 90 12.67 3.46 -3.07
C GLY A 90 12.45 3.90 -1.64
N CYS A 91 12.25 5.19 -1.45
CA CYS A 91 11.94 5.74 -0.15
C CYS A 91 10.82 6.78 -0.23
N SER A 92 10.25 7.10 0.93
CA SER A 92 9.34 8.22 1.09
C SER A 92 9.77 9.09 2.27
N PHE A 93 9.29 10.31 2.24
CA PHE A 93 9.40 11.29 3.31
C PHE A 93 8.03 11.83 3.58
N GLU A 94 7.61 11.75 4.83
CA GLU A 94 6.33 12.26 5.29
C GLU A 94 6.51 13.35 6.34
N SER A 95 5.66 14.35 6.31
CA SER A 95 5.55 15.39 7.31
C SER A 95 4.08 15.60 7.66
N THR A 96 3.76 15.47 8.93
CA THR A 96 2.42 15.72 9.49
C THR A 96 2.34 17.03 10.29
N ASP A 97 3.41 17.83 10.27
CA ASP A 97 3.60 19.07 11.02
C ASP A 97 3.93 20.26 10.12
N ASN A 98 3.36 20.31 8.93
CA ASN A 98 3.56 21.35 7.91
C ASN A 98 5.03 21.48 7.45
N GLY A 99 5.75 20.38 7.37
CA GLY A 99 7.13 20.34 6.91
C GLY A 99 8.17 20.70 7.97
N ALA A 100 7.78 20.87 9.23
CA ALA A 100 8.72 21.16 10.31
C ALA A 100 9.65 19.97 10.59
N SER A 101 9.17 18.76 10.39
CA SER A 101 9.98 17.54 10.43
C SER A 101 9.60 16.57 9.30
N TRP A 102 10.58 15.81 8.84
CA TRP A 102 10.40 14.78 7.83
C TRP A 102 10.84 13.43 8.35
N LYS A 103 10.01 12.43 8.15
CA LYS A 103 10.27 11.05 8.57
C LYS A 103 10.49 10.19 7.34
N PRO A 104 11.64 9.51 7.22
CA PRO A 104 11.92 8.62 6.12
C PRO A 104 11.25 7.26 6.32
N SER A 105 10.89 6.62 5.21
CA SER A 105 10.53 5.21 5.16
C SER A 105 11.03 4.56 3.88
N THR A 106 11.25 3.25 3.88
CA THR A 106 11.50 2.48 2.68
C THR A 106 10.17 2.18 1.99
N VAL A 107 10.12 2.35 0.67
CA VAL A 107 8.96 2.02 -0.14
C VAL A 107 9.24 0.78 -0.96
N VAL A 108 8.34 -0.20 -0.90
CA VAL A 108 8.36 -1.36 -1.79
C VAL A 108 6.92 -1.65 -2.22
N GLY A 109 6.72 -1.90 -3.50
CA GLY A 109 5.40 -2.26 -3.96
C GLY A 109 5.36 -2.69 -5.41
N SER A 110 4.18 -2.84 -5.94
CA SER A 110 3.96 -3.33 -7.30
C SER A 110 2.90 -2.52 -8.05
N VAL A 111 3.04 -2.50 -9.37
CA VAL A 111 2.03 -2.01 -10.29
C VAL A 111 1.73 -3.11 -11.29
N THR A 112 0.49 -3.54 -11.34
CA THR A 112 0.02 -4.58 -12.26
C THR A 112 -0.14 -4.02 -13.67
N VAL A 113 -0.28 -4.92 -14.65
CA VAL A 113 -0.58 -4.52 -16.05
C VAL A 113 -1.87 -3.71 -16.17
N ASN A 114 -2.81 -3.89 -15.25
CA ASN A 114 -4.07 -3.13 -15.18
C ASN A 114 -3.95 -1.84 -14.35
N ASN A 115 -2.72 -1.40 -14.05
CA ASN A 115 -2.43 -0.19 -13.26
C ASN A 115 -2.91 -0.24 -11.80
N THR A 116 -3.28 -1.40 -11.26
CA THR A 116 -3.51 -1.53 -9.83
C THR A 116 -2.19 -1.41 -9.08
N VAL A 117 -2.17 -0.57 -8.06
CA VAL A 117 -0.99 -0.26 -7.27
C VAL A 117 -1.15 -0.78 -5.85
N SER A 118 -0.09 -1.39 -5.33
CA SER A 118 0.03 -1.77 -3.92
C SER A 118 1.41 -1.38 -3.42
N LEU A 119 1.50 -0.52 -2.43
CA LEU A 119 2.76 -0.05 -1.84
C LEU A 119 2.78 -0.31 -0.34
N GLY A 120 3.93 -0.71 0.18
CA GLY A 120 4.24 -0.77 1.61
C GLY A 120 5.31 0.26 1.94
N PHE A 121 5.11 1.01 3.01
CA PHE A 121 6.03 2.01 3.53
C PHE A 121 6.52 1.53 4.88
N TYR A 122 7.80 1.22 4.96
CA TYR A 122 8.42 0.53 6.08
C TYR A 122 9.26 1.51 6.91
N SER A 123 8.78 1.78 8.10
CA SER A 123 9.47 2.54 9.14
C SER A 123 9.17 1.88 10.50
N ASN A 124 9.18 2.63 11.59
CA ASN A 124 8.67 2.16 12.88
C ASN A 124 7.16 1.82 12.85
N ILE A 125 6.46 2.35 11.85
CA ILE A 125 5.04 2.11 11.59
C ILE A 125 4.94 1.61 10.17
N LEU A 126 4.26 0.50 9.95
CA LEU A 126 3.92 0.05 8.62
C LEU A 126 2.74 0.85 8.09
N THR A 127 2.92 1.52 6.96
CA THR A 127 1.84 2.10 6.18
C THR A 127 1.63 1.27 4.92
N VAL A 128 0.40 0.97 4.59
CA VAL A 128 0.04 0.30 3.36
C VAL A 128 -0.79 1.22 2.48
N GLY A 129 -0.51 1.21 1.20
CA GLY A 129 -1.26 1.96 0.19
C GLY A 129 -1.80 1.03 -0.89
N ALA A 130 -3.05 1.22 -1.26
CA ALA A 130 -3.69 0.55 -2.38
C ALA A 130 -4.36 1.59 -3.28
N GLY A 131 -4.28 1.39 -4.60
CA GLY A 131 -4.85 2.37 -5.52
C GLY A 131 -4.62 2.07 -6.98
N GLN A 132 -4.55 3.12 -7.76
CA GLN A 132 -4.44 3.07 -9.22
C GLN A 132 -3.35 4.03 -9.71
N LEU A 133 -2.64 3.60 -10.74
CA LEU A 133 -1.86 4.50 -11.60
C LEU A 133 -2.80 4.99 -12.70
N VAL A 134 -3.04 6.29 -12.73
CA VAL A 134 -3.97 6.93 -13.67
C VAL A 134 -3.22 7.95 -14.54
N VAL A 135 -3.89 8.48 -15.56
CA VAL A 135 -3.40 9.63 -16.32
C VAL A 135 -4.24 10.85 -15.94
N SER A 136 -3.60 11.90 -15.47
CA SER A 136 -4.22 13.15 -15.08
C SER A 136 -3.48 14.32 -15.71
N GLY A 137 -4.21 15.16 -16.47
CA GLY A 137 -3.58 16.26 -17.19
C GLY A 137 -2.50 15.85 -18.20
N GLY A 138 -2.58 14.63 -18.75
CA GLY A 138 -1.61 14.11 -19.71
C GLY A 138 -0.35 13.49 -19.08
N GLN A 139 -0.26 13.42 -17.75
CA GLN A 139 0.87 12.82 -17.04
C GLN A 139 0.40 11.70 -16.09
N PRO A 140 1.27 10.74 -15.75
CA PRO A 140 0.92 9.70 -14.78
C PRO A 140 0.67 10.30 -13.40
N ALA A 141 -0.25 9.70 -12.66
CA ALA A 141 -0.55 10.06 -11.27
C ALA A 141 -0.88 8.81 -10.46
N PHE A 142 -0.46 8.78 -9.21
CA PHE A 142 -0.92 7.76 -8.27
C PHE A 142 -2.13 8.28 -7.49
N LEU A 143 -3.23 7.56 -7.57
CA LEU A 143 -4.40 7.78 -6.74
C LEU A 143 -4.51 6.64 -5.75
N MET A 144 -4.18 6.91 -4.48
CA MET A 144 -3.99 5.89 -3.46
C MET A 144 -4.87 6.15 -2.25
N GLN A 145 -5.29 5.07 -1.60
CA GLN A 145 -5.78 5.09 -0.24
C GLN A 145 -4.69 4.52 0.67
N MET A 146 -4.30 5.29 1.67
CA MET A 146 -3.23 4.97 2.60
C MET A 146 -3.81 4.65 3.97
N THR A 147 -3.24 3.64 4.63
CA THR A 147 -3.62 3.27 5.99
C THR A 147 -2.37 2.88 6.78
N ALA A 148 -2.22 3.47 7.93
CA ALA A 148 -1.19 3.15 8.91
C ALA A 148 -1.83 2.81 10.25
N GLY A 149 -1.19 1.93 11.04
CA GLY A 149 -1.71 1.59 12.36
C GLY A 149 -0.65 1.07 13.30
N VAL A 150 -0.74 1.46 14.56
CA VAL A 150 0.07 0.94 15.66
C VAL A 150 -0.80 0.78 16.89
N GLY A 151 -0.96 -0.47 17.35
CA GLY A 151 -1.77 -0.76 18.53
C GLY A 151 -3.20 -0.25 18.38
N ALA A 152 -3.63 0.64 19.28
CA ALA A 152 -4.97 1.22 19.30
C ALA A 152 -5.06 2.57 18.57
N SER A 153 -4.08 2.91 17.74
CA SER A 153 -4.00 4.16 16.98
C SER A 153 -3.80 3.89 15.50
N GLY A 154 -4.28 4.77 14.66
CA GLY A 154 -4.13 4.64 13.21
C GLY A 154 -4.31 5.96 12.49
N LEU A 155 -3.92 5.97 11.24
CA LEU A 155 -4.08 7.08 10.30
C LEU A 155 -4.62 6.54 8.98
N THR A 156 -5.55 7.24 8.37
CA THR A 156 -6.00 6.96 7.01
C THR A 156 -6.14 8.24 6.23
N HIS A 157 -5.73 8.22 4.96
CA HIS A 157 -5.85 9.36 4.06
C HIS A 157 -5.83 8.92 2.60
N TRP A 158 -6.29 9.80 1.71
CA TRP A 158 -6.04 9.68 0.28
C TRP A 158 -4.70 10.31 -0.07
N ALA A 159 -3.97 9.69 -0.98
CA ALA A 159 -2.78 10.26 -1.58
C ALA A 159 -3.01 10.40 -3.09
N TYR A 160 -2.95 11.63 -3.59
CA TYR A 160 -2.92 11.93 -5.01
C TYR A 160 -1.54 12.49 -5.32
N MET A 161 -0.74 11.69 -6.03
CA MET A 161 0.68 12.01 -6.25
C MET A 161 0.93 12.32 -7.71
N LEU A 162 1.53 13.46 -7.97
CA LEU A 162 2.04 13.87 -9.29
C LEU A 162 3.56 13.78 -9.32
N PRO A 163 4.15 13.59 -10.52
CA PRO A 163 5.60 13.64 -10.67
C PRO A 163 6.12 15.07 -10.43
N ILE A 164 7.31 15.15 -9.86
CA ILE A 164 8.03 16.40 -9.62
C ILE A 164 9.53 16.17 -9.87
N THR A 165 10.26 17.20 -10.22
CA THR A 165 11.72 17.14 -10.29
C THR A 165 12.35 18.04 -9.23
N PRO A 166 13.54 17.71 -8.69
CA PRO A 166 14.23 18.56 -7.72
C PRO A 166 14.55 19.98 -8.24
N SER A 167 14.54 20.17 -9.55
CA SER A 167 14.73 21.49 -10.20
C SER A 167 13.44 22.31 -10.27
N ASP A 168 12.28 21.71 -10.01
CA ASP A 168 11.01 22.43 -10.03
C ASP A 168 10.93 23.41 -8.87
N ARG A 169 10.38 24.59 -9.13
CA ARG A 169 10.11 25.56 -8.08
C ARG A 169 9.21 25.01 -6.98
N ALA A 170 8.30 24.09 -7.34
CA ALA A 170 7.44 23.40 -6.38
C ALA A 170 8.23 22.52 -5.41
N TRP A 171 9.46 22.08 -5.75
CA TRP A 171 10.29 21.28 -4.85
C TRP A 171 10.70 22.04 -3.57
N THR A 172 11.03 23.33 -3.69
CA THR A 172 11.41 24.16 -2.54
C THR A 172 10.21 24.76 -1.83
N ASN A 173 9.02 24.62 -2.41
CA ASN A 173 7.78 25.26 -1.96
C ASN A 173 6.64 24.27 -2.03
N LEU A 174 6.82 23.08 -1.45
CA LEU A 174 5.77 22.08 -1.41
C LEU A 174 4.53 22.64 -0.71
N PRO A 175 3.35 22.40 -1.26
CA PRO A 175 2.11 22.81 -0.66
C PRO A 175 2.00 22.34 0.80
N GLY A 176 1.55 23.22 1.70
CA GLY A 176 1.35 22.89 3.12
C GLY A 176 2.62 22.86 3.98
N THR A 177 3.80 23.11 3.41
CA THR A 177 5.08 23.03 4.16
C THR A 177 5.61 24.38 4.65
N ASN A 178 4.90 25.48 4.46
CA ASN A 178 5.31 26.84 4.89
C ASN A 178 6.73 27.23 4.43
N ASN A 179 7.13 26.83 3.22
CA ASN A 179 8.46 27.08 2.64
C ASN A 179 9.64 26.43 3.42
N ILE A 180 9.39 25.41 4.19
CA ILE A 180 10.47 24.66 4.84
C ILE A 180 11.13 23.76 3.82
N SER A 181 12.45 23.71 3.85
CA SER A 181 13.26 22.91 2.93
C SER A 181 12.83 21.47 2.91
N VAL A 182 12.42 21.01 1.74
CA VAL A 182 12.19 19.59 1.50
C VAL A 182 13.52 18.85 1.61
N PRO A 183 13.57 17.63 2.16
CA PRO A 183 14.78 16.84 2.18
C PRO A 183 15.38 16.73 0.78
N THR A 184 16.66 17.00 0.63
CA THR A 184 17.33 16.70 -0.63
C THR A 184 17.36 15.21 -0.85
N ALA A 185 17.31 14.76 -2.10
CA ALA A 185 17.36 13.34 -2.45
C ALA A 185 18.56 12.61 -1.81
N THR A 186 19.67 13.34 -1.57
CA THR A 186 20.87 12.85 -0.88
C THR A 186 20.73 12.75 0.65
N ALA A 187 19.92 13.56 1.27
CA ALA A 187 19.67 13.48 2.73
C ALA A 187 18.77 12.30 3.10
N ALA A 188 18.20 11.69 2.11
CA ALA A 188 17.16 10.72 2.23
C ALA A 188 17.64 9.29 2.48
N GLY A 189 18.91 8.99 2.37
CA GLY A 189 19.42 7.65 2.66
C GLY A 189 18.82 6.54 1.79
N CYS A 190 18.24 6.88 0.63
CA CYS A 190 17.83 5.90 -0.37
C CYS A 190 19.03 5.25 -1.03
#